data_4a92461a9c3e9996f64af783ffff8e52
#
_entry.id   4a92461a9c3e9996f64af783ffff8e52
#
_cell.length_a   1.000
_cell.length_b   1.000
_cell.length_c   1.000
_cell.angle_alpha   90.00
_cell.angle_beta   90.00
_cell.angle_gamma   90.00
#
_symmetry.space_group_name_H-M   'P 1'
#
loop_
_entity.id
_entity.type
_entity.pdbx_description
1 polymer ?
#
loop_
_entity_poly.entity_id
_entity_poly.type
_entity_poly.pdbx_seq_one_letter_code
_entity_poly.pdbx_strand_id
1 'polypeptide(L)'
;MVIFMSDLEKNLENTEEVAEERVSKNFIEQIIDKDLAEGVYDTVHTRFPPEPNGYLHIGHAKAILVNYMLAQKYGGKFNMRFDDTNPTKEDIEFVESIKADVQWLGADYEDRLFFASDYFGEMYEGAVKLIKKGKA
;
A
#
# COMPACT_ATOMS: atom_id res chain seq x y z
N MET A 1 47.33 -33.83 -4.23
CA MET A 1 46.60 -32.98 -5.16
C MET A 1 45.07 -33.13 -4.99
N VAL A 2 44.56 -33.48 -3.81
CA VAL A 2 43.13 -33.67 -3.52
C VAL A 2 42.62 -32.71 -2.42
N ILE A 3 43.52 -32.02 -1.70
CA ILE A 3 43.17 -31.16 -0.56
C ILE A 3 42.78 -29.74 -1.01
N PHE A 4 43.18 -29.31 -2.22
CA PHE A 4 42.90 -27.95 -2.72
C PHE A 4 41.47 -27.73 -3.28
N MET A 5 40.75 -28.79 -3.65
CA MET A 5 39.39 -28.65 -4.20
C MET A 5 38.33 -28.49 -3.10
N SER A 6 38.52 -29.14 -1.92
CA SER A 6 37.55 -29.02 -0.82
C SER A 6 37.51 -27.64 -0.15
N ASP A 7 38.61 -26.91 -0.16
CA ASP A 7 38.69 -25.58 0.41
C ASP A 7 38.15 -24.49 -0.57
N LEU A 8 38.20 -24.79 -1.88
CA LEU A 8 37.57 -23.92 -2.88
C LEU A 8 36.04 -24.07 -2.89
N GLU A 9 35.53 -25.30 -2.74
CA GLU A 9 34.09 -25.56 -2.67
C GLU A 9 33.47 -24.98 -1.40
N LYS A 10 34.14 -25.10 -0.23
CA LYS A 10 33.71 -24.46 1.02
C LYS A 10 33.75 -22.92 0.98
N ASN A 11 34.71 -22.34 0.24
CA ASN A 11 34.74 -20.89 0.04
C ASN A 11 33.69 -20.40 -0.94
N LEU A 12 33.27 -21.24 -1.92
CA LEU A 12 32.18 -20.91 -2.84
C LEU A 12 30.81 -21.00 -2.13
N GLU A 13 30.58 -22.06 -1.33
CA GLU A 13 29.36 -22.15 -0.51
C GLU A 13 29.23 -21.01 0.51
N ASN A 14 30.34 -20.61 1.16
CA ASN A 14 30.36 -19.45 2.06
C ASN A 14 30.19 -18.10 1.37
N THR A 15 30.49 -17.99 0.06
CA THR A 15 30.25 -16.77 -0.71
C THR A 15 28.84 -16.70 -1.27
N GLU A 16 28.16 -17.82 -1.47
CA GLU A 16 26.76 -17.85 -1.87
C GLU A 16 25.82 -17.57 -0.68
N GLU A 17 26.13 -18.02 0.54
CA GLU A 17 25.37 -17.70 1.74
C GLU A 17 25.52 -16.23 2.21
N VAL A 18 26.55 -15.52 1.78
CA VAL A 18 26.79 -14.09 2.15
C VAL A 18 26.20 -13.11 1.13
N ALA A 19 25.74 -13.60 -0.02
CA ALA A 19 25.07 -12.82 -1.05
C ALA A 19 23.54 -12.84 -0.93
N GLU A 20 22.95 -13.10 0.24
CA GLU A 20 21.66 -12.51 0.56
C GLU A 20 21.86 -10.98 0.56
N GLU A 21 21.61 -10.42 -0.60
CA GLU A 21 21.51 -8.99 -0.81
C GLU A 21 20.78 -8.39 0.39
N ARG A 22 21.51 -7.70 1.28
CA ARG A 22 20.90 -6.86 2.30
C ARG A 22 20.23 -5.71 1.57
N VAL A 23 19.09 -6.00 0.92
CA VAL A 23 18.21 -4.97 0.40
C VAL A 23 17.89 -4.09 1.59
N SER A 24 18.51 -2.92 1.61
CA SER A 24 18.31 -1.94 2.65
C SER A 24 16.83 -1.62 2.71
N LYS A 25 16.14 -2.12 3.75
CA LYS A 25 14.73 -1.83 3.97
C LYS A 25 14.54 -0.34 4.13
N ASN A 26 13.60 0.23 3.40
CA ASN A 26 13.24 1.63 3.59
C ASN A 26 12.57 1.84 4.96
N PHE A 27 12.43 3.09 5.38
CA PHE A 27 11.91 3.41 6.71
C PHE A 27 10.46 2.93 6.94
N ILE A 28 9.64 2.86 5.88
CA ILE A 28 8.26 2.36 5.95
C ILE A 28 8.28 0.88 6.28
N GLU A 29 9.10 0.11 5.57
CA GLU A 29 9.26 -1.33 5.81
C GLU A 29 9.80 -1.62 7.21
N GLN A 30 10.73 -0.80 7.71
CA GLN A 30 11.24 -0.94 9.08
C GLN A 30 10.15 -0.74 10.12
N ILE A 31 9.26 0.24 9.92
CA ILE A 31 8.11 0.49 10.81
C ILE A 31 7.13 -0.68 10.75
N ILE A 32 6.78 -1.14 9.54
CA ILE A 32 5.87 -2.28 9.35
C ILE A 32 6.41 -3.53 10.03
N ASP A 33 7.68 -3.85 9.78
CA ASP A 33 8.32 -5.03 10.39
C ASP A 33 8.28 -4.98 11.92
N LYS A 34 8.56 -3.81 12.50
CA LYS A 34 8.51 -3.60 13.94
C LYS A 34 7.09 -3.81 14.47
N ASP A 35 6.11 -3.14 13.87
CA ASP A 35 4.72 -3.18 14.34
C ASP A 35 4.11 -4.59 14.24
N LEU A 36 4.45 -5.35 13.18
CA LEU A 36 4.04 -6.74 13.04
C LEU A 36 4.75 -7.64 14.07
N ALA A 37 6.05 -7.45 14.29
CA ALA A 37 6.82 -8.25 15.26
C ALA A 37 6.37 -8.00 16.69
N GLU A 38 5.99 -6.78 17.03
CA GLU A 38 5.47 -6.41 18.36
C GLU A 38 3.98 -6.75 18.54
N GLY A 39 3.29 -7.23 17.50
CA GLY A 39 1.86 -7.56 17.53
C GLY A 39 0.96 -6.33 17.66
N VAL A 40 1.44 -5.14 17.24
CA VAL A 40 0.62 -3.92 17.21
C VAL A 40 -0.48 -4.05 16.15
N TYR A 41 -0.16 -4.70 15.04
CA TYR A 41 -1.09 -5.02 13.95
C TYR A 41 -0.86 -6.45 13.45
N ASP A 42 -1.93 -7.09 13.01
CA ASP A 42 -1.89 -8.46 12.48
C ASP A 42 -1.67 -8.51 10.96
N THR A 43 -1.89 -7.40 10.27
CA THR A 43 -1.86 -7.34 8.80
C THR A 43 -1.59 -5.93 8.30
N VAL A 44 -1.11 -5.84 7.06
CA VAL A 44 -0.86 -4.57 6.37
C VAL A 44 -2.03 -4.22 5.49
N HIS A 45 -2.61 -3.03 5.71
CA HIS A 45 -3.60 -2.46 4.82
C HIS A 45 -3.06 -1.16 4.23
N THR A 46 -3.00 -1.09 2.92
CA THR A 46 -2.63 0.12 2.19
C THR A 46 -3.81 0.67 1.41
N ARG A 47 -3.74 1.94 1.03
CA ARG A 47 -4.82 2.62 0.34
C ARG A 47 -4.31 3.65 -0.64
N PHE A 48 -4.89 3.66 -1.84
CA PHE A 48 -4.79 4.78 -2.77
C PHE A 48 -6.11 5.57 -2.75
N PRO A 49 -6.12 6.84 -2.28
CA PRO A 49 -7.34 7.66 -2.16
C PRO A 49 -7.38 8.77 -3.20
N PRO A 50 -7.67 8.52 -4.50
CA PRO A 50 -7.74 9.57 -5.49
C PRO A 50 -9.01 10.42 -5.35
N GLU A 51 -8.89 11.74 -5.61
CA GLU A 51 -10.06 12.57 -5.91
C GLU A 51 -10.39 12.43 -7.40
N PRO A 52 -11.67 12.17 -7.79
CA PRO A 52 -12.05 12.01 -9.19
C PRO A 52 -12.30 13.37 -9.88
N ASN A 53 -11.31 14.27 -9.81
CA ASN A 53 -11.36 15.63 -10.31
C ASN A 53 -10.37 15.90 -11.45
N GLY A 54 -9.71 14.87 -11.97
CA GLY A 54 -8.74 14.95 -13.06
C GLY A 54 -8.05 13.62 -13.36
N TYR A 55 -7.26 13.61 -14.42
CA TYR A 55 -6.46 12.44 -14.82
C TYR A 55 -5.25 12.25 -13.92
N LEU A 56 -4.80 10.98 -13.80
CA LEU A 56 -3.60 10.65 -13.07
C LEU A 56 -2.34 11.11 -13.81
N HIS A 57 -1.26 11.29 -13.08
CA HIS A 57 0.07 11.59 -13.61
C HIS A 57 1.12 10.70 -12.94
N ILE A 58 2.38 10.79 -13.36
CA ILE A 58 3.47 9.92 -12.89
C ILE A 58 3.66 9.92 -11.36
N GLY A 59 3.33 11.01 -10.69
CA GLY A 59 3.34 11.08 -9.22
C GLY A 59 2.33 10.13 -8.58
N HIS A 60 1.14 10.01 -9.17
CA HIS A 60 0.13 9.05 -8.72
C HIS A 60 0.57 7.61 -8.98
N ALA A 61 1.18 7.32 -10.13
CA ALA A 61 1.71 5.99 -10.44
C ALA A 61 2.70 5.53 -9.36
N LYS A 62 3.60 6.41 -8.92
CA LYS A 62 4.53 6.12 -7.82
C LYS A 62 3.78 5.79 -6.51
N ALA A 63 2.77 6.58 -6.16
CA ALA A 63 1.98 6.36 -4.94
C ALA A 63 1.22 5.03 -4.99
N ILE A 64 0.60 4.71 -6.13
CA ILE A 64 -0.11 3.45 -6.36
C ILE A 64 0.85 2.27 -6.17
N LEU A 65 1.99 2.29 -6.86
CA LEU A 65 2.95 1.18 -6.83
C LEU A 65 3.55 0.99 -5.44
N VAL A 66 3.91 2.05 -4.72
CA VAL A 66 4.41 1.93 -3.33
C VAL A 66 3.39 1.26 -2.44
N ASN A 67 2.12 1.69 -2.48
CA ASN A 67 1.06 1.12 -1.66
C ASN A 67 0.77 -0.34 -2.05
N TYR A 68 0.66 -0.62 -3.34
CA TYR A 68 0.38 -1.96 -3.84
C TYR A 68 1.51 -2.95 -3.52
N MET A 69 2.76 -2.58 -3.81
CA MET A 69 3.92 -3.44 -3.56
C MET A 69 4.12 -3.74 -2.07
N LEU A 70 3.87 -2.78 -1.18
CA LEU A 70 3.89 -3.03 0.26
C LEU A 70 2.80 -4.02 0.67
N ALA A 71 1.58 -3.86 0.20
CA ALA A 71 0.52 -4.84 0.46
C ALA A 71 0.91 -6.23 -0.02
N GLN A 72 1.42 -6.36 -1.25
CA GLN A 72 1.85 -7.64 -1.80
C GLN A 72 3.00 -8.27 -1.00
N LYS A 73 4.01 -7.47 -0.67
CA LYS A 73 5.20 -7.93 0.09
C LYS A 73 4.84 -8.54 1.45
N TYR A 74 3.87 -7.96 2.12
CA TYR A 74 3.46 -8.38 3.47
C TYR A 74 2.19 -9.26 3.48
N GLY A 75 1.73 -9.73 2.33
CA GLY A 75 0.49 -10.53 2.23
C GLY A 75 -0.75 -9.80 2.75
N GLY A 76 -0.72 -8.47 2.67
CA GLY A 76 -1.76 -7.57 3.14
C GLY A 76 -2.80 -7.25 2.07
N LYS A 77 -3.51 -6.14 2.27
CA LYS A 77 -4.60 -5.70 1.39
C LYS A 77 -4.32 -4.31 0.82
N PHE A 78 -4.57 -4.14 -0.48
CA PHE A 78 -4.56 -2.86 -1.16
C PHE A 78 -5.99 -2.42 -1.43
N ASN A 79 -6.39 -1.26 -0.91
CA ASN A 79 -7.72 -0.69 -1.10
C ASN A 79 -7.66 0.51 -2.04
N MET A 80 -8.66 0.63 -2.89
CA MET A 80 -8.92 1.83 -3.66
C MET A 80 -10.14 2.53 -3.07
N ARG A 81 -9.98 3.78 -2.61
CA ARG A 81 -11.09 4.57 -2.08
C ARG A 81 -11.11 5.94 -2.71
N PHE A 82 -12.07 6.20 -3.56
CA PHE A 82 -12.29 7.56 -4.06
C PHE A 82 -12.62 8.51 -2.93
N ASP A 83 -11.94 9.65 -2.91
CA ASP A 83 -12.24 10.76 -2.01
C ASP A 83 -13.18 11.73 -2.73
N ASP A 84 -14.40 11.26 -2.96
CA ASP A 84 -15.46 11.90 -3.73
C ASP A 84 -16.37 12.74 -2.84
N THR A 85 -15.77 13.65 -2.09
CA THR A 85 -16.49 14.50 -1.12
C THR A 85 -16.90 15.86 -1.66
N ASN A 86 -16.50 16.21 -2.89
CA ASN A 86 -16.79 17.47 -3.55
C ASN A 86 -17.56 17.30 -4.86
N PRO A 87 -18.91 17.21 -4.84
CA PRO A 87 -19.72 16.89 -6.01
C PRO A 87 -19.67 17.92 -7.14
N THR A 88 -19.07 19.10 -6.91
CA THR A 88 -18.98 20.14 -7.93
C THR A 88 -17.80 19.99 -8.88
N LYS A 89 -16.85 19.10 -8.58
CA LYS A 89 -15.61 18.91 -9.35
C LYS A 89 -15.39 17.49 -9.81
N GLU A 90 -16.29 16.59 -9.45
CA GLU A 90 -16.15 15.17 -9.70
C GLU A 90 -16.90 14.75 -10.95
N ASP A 91 -16.25 13.92 -11.75
CA ASP A 91 -16.83 13.38 -12.98
C ASP A 91 -16.63 11.88 -13.07
N ILE A 92 -17.65 11.17 -13.56
CA ILE A 92 -17.62 9.73 -13.80
C ILE A 92 -16.49 9.36 -14.77
N GLU A 93 -16.20 10.22 -15.74
CA GLU A 93 -15.09 10.03 -16.68
C GLU A 93 -13.76 9.86 -15.94
N PHE A 94 -13.48 10.69 -14.94
CA PHE A 94 -12.26 10.58 -14.15
C PHE A 94 -12.24 9.33 -13.28
N VAL A 95 -13.38 8.92 -12.73
CA VAL A 95 -13.50 7.66 -11.98
C VAL A 95 -13.09 6.48 -12.84
N GLU A 96 -13.65 6.37 -14.06
CA GLU A 96 -13.35 5.25 -14.96
C GLU A 96 -11.90 5.30 -15.49
N SER A 97 -11.39 6.50 -15.79
CA SER A 97 -9.99 6.67 -16.20
C SER A 97 -9.03 6.24 -15.10
N ILE A 98 -9.27 6.66 -13.85
CA ILE A 98 -8.42 6.31 -12.70
C ILE A 98 -8.44 4.79 -12.46
N LYS A 99 -9.59 4.15 -12.54
CA LYS A 99 -9.71 2.69 -12.44
C LYS A 99 -8.88 1.98 -13.52
N ALA A 100 -8.99 2.43 -14.76
CA ALA A 100 -8.24 1.88 -15.88
C ALA A 100 -6.72 2.05 -15.69
N ASP A 101 -6.26 3.22 -15.23
CA ASP A 101 -4.84 3.50 -14.99
C ASP A 101 -4.28 2.62 -13.85
N VAL A 102 -5.02 2.43 -12.76
CA VAL A 102 -4.62 1.56 -11.65
C VAL A 102 -4.47 0.12 -12.12
N GLN A 103 -5.43 -0.39 -12.90
CA GLN A 103 -5.38 -1.72 -13.48
C GLN A 103 -4.23 -1.86 -14.51
N TRP A 104 -4.01 -0.84 -15.33
CA TRP A 104 -2.91 -0.82 -16.30
C TRP A 104 -1.54 -0.90 -15.62
N LEU A 105 -1.39 -0.29 -14.44
CA LEU A 105 -0.18 -0.41 -13.61
C LEU A 105 -0.03 -1.80 -12.96
N GLY A 106 -1.01 -2.69 -13.12
CA GLY A 106 -1.02 -4.03 -12.51
C GLY A 106 -1.40 -4.04 -11.03
N ALA A 107 -1.90 -2.92 -10.49
CA ALA A 107 -2.34 -2.84 -9.11
C ALA A 107 -3.79 -3.33 -8.99
N ASP A 108 -3.96 -4.51 -8.42
CA ASP A 108 -5.26 -5.13 -8.20
C ASP A 108 -5.79 -4.82 -6.81
N TYR A 109 -6.97 -4.21 -6.76
CA TYR A 109 -7.70 -3.93 -5.52
C TYR A 109 -8.85 -4.93 -5.28
N GLU A 110 -9.00 -5.94 -6.14
CA GLU A 110 -10.07 -6.96 -6.08
C GLU A 110 -11.47 -6.31 -5.97
N ASP A 111 -12.22 -6.65 -4.92
CA ASP A 111 -13.53 -6.07 -4.59
C ASP A 111 -13.44 -4.86 -3.62
N ARG A 112 -12.22 -4.40 -3.31
CA ARG A 112 -11.97 -3.34 -2.32
C ARG A 112 -11.96 -1.94 -2.95
N LEU A 113 -13.01 -1.65 -3.71
CA LEU A 113 -13.31 -0.32 -4.24
C LEU A 113 -14.35 0.37 -3.36
N PHE A 114 -14.05 1.56 -2.86
CA PHE A 114 -14.89 2.31 -1.95
C PHE A 114 -15.03 3.76 -2.42
N PHE A 115 -16.12 4.40 -2.03
CA PHE A 115 -16.38 5.83 -2.22
C PHE A 115 -16.59 6.49 -0.86
N ALA A 116 -15.92 7.60 -0.61
CA ALA A 116 -16.06 8.31 0.67
C ALA A 116 -17.49 8.84 0.87
N SER A 117 -18.18 9.22 -0.21
CA SER A 117 -19.57 9.67 -0.18
C SER A 117 -20.55 8.65 0.38
N ASP A 118 -20.27 7.36 0.23
CA ASP A 118 -21.11 6.29 0.77
C ASP A 118 -21.16 6.30 2.31
N TYR A 119 -20.19 6.94 2.96
CA TYR A 119 -20.04 6.97 4.43
C TYR A 119 -20.46 8.30 5.08
N PHE A 120 -21.08 9.23 4.37
CA PHE A 120 -21.48 10.53 4.92
C PHE A 120 -22.39 10.41 6.16
N GLY A 121 -23.30 9.44 6.17
CA GLY A 121 -24.16 9.17 7.33
C GLY A 121 -23.34 8.83 8.58
N GLU A 122 -22.40 7.91 8.44
CA GLU A 122 -21.51 7.48 9.53
C GLU A 122 -20.59 8.60 10.00
N MET A 123 -20.05 9.40 9.07
CA MET A 123 -19.23 10.57 9.38
C MET A 123 -20.02 11.59 10.20
N TYR A 124 -21.27 11.88 9.81
CA TYR A 124 -22.14 12.79 10.53
C TYR A 124 -22.44 12.26 11.95
N GLU A 125 -22.82 11.00 12.09
CA GLU A 125 -23.05 10.39 13.39
C GLU A 125 -21.79 10.39 14.26
N GLY A 126 -20.61 10.16 13.67
CA GLY A 126 -19.32 10.25 14.33
C GLY A 126 -19.06 11.65 14.89
N ALA A 127 -19.31 12.69 14.07
CA ALA A 127 -19.18 14.08 14.49
C ALA A 127 -20.11 14.42 15.66
N VAL A 128 -21.38 14.01 15.58
CA VAL A 128 -22.35 14.19 16.67
C VAL A 128 -21.90 13.50 17.97
N LYS A 129 -21.32 12.29 17.86
CA LYS A 129 -20.77 11.58 19.03
C LYS A 129 -19.60 12.33 19.65
N LEU A 130 -18.72 12.91 18.85
CA LEU A 130 -17.59 13.73 19.34
C LEU A 130 -18.07 14.98 20.07
N ILE A 131 -19.04 15.69 19.49
CA ILE A 131 -19.66 16.87 20.12
C ILE A 131 -20.27 16.50 21.47
N LYS A 132 -21.07 15.43 21.53
CA LYS A 132 -21.69 14.95 22.78
C LYS A 132 -20.66 14.54 23.85
N LYS A 133 -19.45 14.15 23.43
CA LYS A 133 -18.34 13.81 24.35
C LYS A 133 -17.50 15.03 24.74
N GLY A 134 -17.82 16.22 24.25
CA GLY A 134 -17.02 17.44 24.48
C GLY A 134 -15.62 17.38 23.84
N LYS A 135 -15.48 16.65 22.72
CA LYS A 135 -14.19 16.44 22.02
C LYS A 135 -14.17 17.10 20.62
N ALA A 136 -15.21 17.79 20.26
CA ALA A 136 -15.34 18.64 19.08
C ALA A 136 -16.33 19.77 19.39
#